data_6cd41d3075511d158c6d00243c6c14bf
#
_entry.id   6cd41d3075511d158c6d00243c6c14bf
#
_cell.length_a   1.000
_cell.length_b   1.000
_cell.length_c   1.000
_cell.angle_alpha   90.00
_cell.angle_beta   90.00
_cell.angle_gamma   90.00
#
_symmetry.space_group_name_H-M   'P 1'
#
loop_
_entity.id
_entity.type
_entity.pdbx_description
1 polymer ?
#
loop_
_entity_poly.entity_id
_entity_poly.type
_entity_poly.pdbx_seq_one_letter_code
_entity_poly.pdbx_strand_id
1 'polypeptide(L)'
;KPIIILGYIDAADMDTVAEYGITAPVYDEETAELLSAAAVRTGRDITVHYKLDTGMTRIGFPSWEREETVRRILECAKKPGLRSEGIFTHFAVADVPSGEEYTEMQYDCFRGVCEGLAENGLDLPLRHCANSGAIQSYRKMHCTMTRAGIILYGYRPDASVPPVLDLKPA
;
A
#
# COMPACT_ATOMS: atom_id res chain seq x y z
N LYS A 1 -11.84 -7.62 13.39
CA LYS A 1 -10.51 -7.02 13.15
C LYS A 1 -10.55 -6.27 11.84
N PRO A 2 -9.83 -5.15 11.69
CA PRO A 2 -9.72 -4.44 10.42
C PRO A 2 -9.18 -5.35 9.31
N ILE A 3 -9.72 -5.20 8.11
CA ILE A 3 -9.30 -5.94 6.91
C ILE A 3 -8.93 -4.91 5.86
N ILE A 4 -7.79 -5.10 5.21
CA ILE A 4 -7.36 -4.28 4.06
C ILE A 4 -7.17 -5.15 2.83
N ILE A 5 -7.72 -4.72 1.70
CA ILE A 5 -7.43 -5.30 0.39
C ILE A 5 -6.14 -4.67 -0.14
N LEU A 6 -5.23 -5.47 -0.68
CA LEU A 6 -3.93 -5.01 -1.18
C LEU A 6 -3.82 -5.01 -2.71
N GLY A 7 -4.84 -5.48 -3.40
CA GLY A 7 -4.87 -5.67 -4.84
C GLY A 7 -6.06 -5.01 -5.52
N TYR A 8 -6.35 -5.45 -6.72
CA TYR A 8 -7.48 -5.00 -7.52
C TYR A 8 -8.82 -5.31 -6.84
N ILE A 9 -9.79 -4.43 -7.00
CA ILE A 9 -11.19 -4.62 -6.59
C ILE A 9 -12.06 -4.44 -7.83
N ASP A 10 -12.94 -5.40 -8.09
CA ASP A 10 -13.91 -5.28 -9.16
C ASP A 10 -14.96 -4.20 -8.83
N ALA A 11 -15.41 -3.48 -9.84
CA ALA A 11 -16.44 -2.44 -9.67
C ALA A 11 -17.73 -3.00 -9.06
N ALA A 12 -18.04 -4.27 -9.32
CA ALA A 12 -19.22 -4.95 -8.76
C ALA A 12 -19.11 -5.19 -7.23
N ASP A 13 -17.90 -5.19 -6.66
CA ASP A 13 -17.67 -5.46 -5.25
C ASP A 13 -17.57 -4.19 -4.37
N MET A 14 -17.64 -3.00 -4.96
CA MET A 14 -17.44 -1.74 -4.23
C MET A 14 -18.47 -1.51 -3.12
N ASP A 15 -19.73 -1.89 -3.33
CA ASP A 15 -20.76 -1.78 -2.30
C ASP A 15 -20.49 -2.76 -1.15
N THR A 16 -20.03 -3.96 -1.45
CA THR A 16 -19.63 -4.96 -0.46
C THR A 16 -18.48 -4.44 0.41
N VAL A 17 -17.49 -3.76 -0.19
CA VAL A 17 -16.39 -3.11 0.54
C VAL A 17 -16.93 -2.11 1.56
N ALA A 18 -17.88 -1.26 1.16
CA ALA A 18 -18.52 -0.28 2.05
C ALA A 18 -19.36 -0.96 3.15
N GLU A 19 -20.17 -1.95 2.78
CA GLU A 19 -21.06 -2.65 3.72
C GLU A 19 -20.32 -3.39 4.83
N TYR A 20 -19.19 -4.01 4.51
CA TYR A 20 -18.39 -4.76 5.47
C TYR A 20 -17.29 -3.93 6.14
N GLY A 21 -17.16 -2.63 5.83
CA GLY A 21 -16.15 -1.76 6.40
C GLY A 21 -14.72 -2.22 6.10
N ILE A 22 -14.50 -2.72 4.89
CA ILE A 22 -13.19 -3.19 4.44
C ILE A 22 -12.39 -1.96 3.97
N THR A 23 -11.13 -1.85 4.38
CA THR A 23 -10.22 -0.82 3.90
C THR A 23 -9.81 -1.15 2.45
N ALA A 24 -10.01 -0.20 1.55
CA ALA A 24 -9.78 -0.36 0.12
C ALA A 24 -8.49 0.32 -0.35
N PRO A 25 -7.76 -0.24 -1.33
CA PRO A 25 -6.70 0.48 -2.01
C PRO A 25 -7.28 1.44 -3.05
N VAL A 26 -6.76 2.65 -3.10
CA VAL A 26 -6.92 3.58 -4.22
C VAL A 26 -5.61 3.58 -5.01
N TYR A 27 -5.65 3.14 -6.25
CA TYR A 27 -4.45 3.00 -7.10
C TYR A 27 -4.52 3.85 -8.38
N ASP A 28 -5.67 4.47 -8.65
CA ASP A 28 -5.92 5.46 -9.69
C ASP A 28 -7.16 6.29 -9.36
N GLU A 29 -7.46 7.28 -10.17
CA GLU A 29 -8.61 8.17 -9.99
C GLU A 29 -9.95 7.46 -10.21
N GLU A 30 -10.00 6.51 -11.15
CA GLU A 30 -11.21 5.73 -11.43
C GLU A 30 -11.62 4.91 -10.22
N THR A 31 -10.67 4.23 -9.58
CA THR A 31 -10.91 3.49 -8.33
C THR A 31 -11.43 4.41 -7.23
N ALA A 32 -10.85 5.61 -7.09
CA ALA A 32 -11.33 6.60 -6.12
C ALA A 32 -12.76 7.06 -6.42
N GLU A 33 -13.13 7.22 -7.68
CA GLU A 33 -14.49 7.58 -8.10
C GLU A 33 -15.49 6.46 -7.80
N LEU A 34 -15.16 5.23 -8.14
CA LEU A 34 -16.02 4.07 -7.89
C LEU A 34 -16.26 3.84 -6.40
N LEU A 35 -15.20 3.92 -5.58
CA LEU A 35 -15.31 3.81 -4.13
C LEU A 35 -16.13 4.96 -3.52
N SER A 36 -15.91 6.20 -3.97
CA SER A 36 -16.70 7.35 -3.52
C SER A 36 -18.19 7.21 -3.89
N ALA A 37 -18.49 6.77 -5.11
CA ALA A 37 -19.84 6.51 -5.53
C ALA A 37 -20.52 5.41 -4.69
N ALA A 38 -19.80 4.34 -4.34
CA ALA A 38 -20.28 3.29 -3.46
C ALA A 38 -20.52 3.80 -2.04
N ALA A 39 -19.59 4.61 -1.49
CA ALA A 39 -19.75 5.22 -0.16
C ALA A 39 -21.01 6.09 -0.09
N VAL A 40 -21.24 6.95 -1.09
CA VAL A 40 -22.44 7.79 -1.16
C VAL A 40 -23.70 6.95 -1.30
N ARG A 41 -23.69 5.93 -2.17
CA ARG A 41 -24.85 5.07 -2.41
C ARG A 41 -25.25 4.23 -1.20
N THR A 42 -24.26 3.72 -0.47
CA THR A 42 -24.47 2.91 0.75
C THR A 42 -24.68 3.73 2.00
N GLY A 43 -24.36 5.03 1.96
CA GLY A 43 -24.35 5.91 3.13
C GLY A 43 -23.26 5.56 4.17
N ARG A 44 -22.17 4.92 3.74
CA ARG A 44 -21.07 4.47 4.61
C ARG A 44 -19.72 4.94 4.08
N ASP A 45 -18.96 5.61 4.93
CA ASP A 45 -17.60 5.99 4.58
C ASP A 45 -16.71 4.75 4.36
N ILE A 46 -15.86 4.81 3.34
CA ILE A 46 -14.87 3.79 3.03
C ILE A 46 -13.49 4.30 3.44
N THR A 47 -12.83 3.55 4.31
CA THR A 47 -11.42 3.82 4.64
C THR A 47 -10.53 3.40 3.46
N VAL A 48 -9.61 4.28 3.07
CA VAL A 48 -8.74 4.04 1.92
C VAL A 48 -7.26 4.20 2.22
N HIS A 49 -6.45 3.33 1.59
CA HIS A 49 -5.01 3.46 1.50
C HIS A 49 -4.59 3.68 0.06
N TYR A 50 -3.81 4.72 -0.19
CA TYR A 50 -3.29 5.01 -1.53
C TYR A 50 -2.17 4.05 -1.89
N LYS A 51 -2.28 3.39 -3.04
CA LYS A 51 -1.25 2.48 -3.56
C LYS A 51 -0.33 3.21 -4.50
N LEU A 52 0.96 3.24 -4.20
CA LEU A 52 2.00 3.74 -5.10
C LEU A 52 2.63 2.61 -5.91
N ASP A 53 2.89 2.89 -7.16
CA ASP A 53 3.83 2.12 -7.95
C ASP A 53 5.21 2.82 -7.91
N THR A 54 6.14 2.19 -7.21
CA THR A 54 7.52 2.67 -7.07
C THR A 54 8.50 1.91 -7.97
N GLY A 55 7.97 1.12 -8.92
CA GLY A 55 8.79 0.35 -9.85
C GLY A 55 8.47 -1.14 -9.93
N MET A 56 7.46 -1.65 -9.21
CA MET A 56 6.99 -3.02 -9.42
C MET A 56 6.11 -3.15 -10.68
N THR A 57 5.57 -2.02 -11.19
CA THR A 57 4.82 -1.90 -12.44
C THR A 57 3.60 -2.84 -12.55
N ARG A 58 2.85 -2.95 -11.45
CA ARG A 58 1.66 -3.80 -11.38
C ARG A 58 0.38 -2.98 -11.26
N ILE A 59 0.22 -2.20 -10.21
CA ILE A 59 -0.87 -1.25 -9.96
C ILE A 59 -0.37 -0.13 -9.06
N GLY A 60 -0.94 1.06 -9.15
CA GLY A 60 -0.65 2.19 -8.27
C GLY A 60 -0.34 3.47 -9.01
N PHE A 61 -0.39 4.58 -8.29
CA PHE A 61 0.06 5.87 -8.79
C PHE A 61 1.57 5.84 -9.06
N PRO A 62 2.04 6.25 -10.24
CA PRO A 62 3.46 6.23 -10.60
C PRO A 62 4.23 7.25 -9.76
N SER A 63 5.13 6.78 -8.88
CA SER A 63 5.79 7.63 -7.89
C SER A 63 7.06 8.34 -8.37
N TRP A 64 7.53 8.06 -9.59
CA TRP A 64 8.66 8.76 -10.22
C TRP A 64 8.30 10.18 -10.66
N GLU A 65 7.02 10.52 -10.80
CA GLU A 65 6.50 11.85 -11.04
C GLU A 65 5.90 12.41 -9.73
N ARG A 66 6.78 12.69 -8.74
CA ARG A 66 6.40 13.01 -7.35
C ARG A 66 5.28 14.05 -7.26
N GLU A 67 5.48 15.22 -7.88
CA GLU A 67 4.55 16.36 -7.76
C GLU A 67 3.19 16.03 -8.37
N GLU A 68 3.19 15.38 -9.53
CA GLU A 68 1.95 14.97 -10.19
C GLU A 68 1.23 13.89 -9.38
N THR A 69 1.96 12.92 -8.83
CA THR A 69 1.38 11.88 -7.98
C THR A 69 0.77 12.46 -6.70
N VAL A 70 1.47 13.40 -6.06
CA VAL A 70 0.94 14.12 -4.89
C VAL A 70 -0.34 14.87 -5.26
N ARG A 71 -0.35 15.62 -6.35
CA ARG A 71 -1.54 16.34 -6.83
C ARG A 71 -2.73 15.39 -7.05
N ARG A 72 -2.53 14.29 -7.76
CA ARG A 72 -3.56 13.29 -8.07
C ARG A 72 -4.15 12.66 -6.81
N ILE A 73 -3.30 12.29 -5.85
CA ILE A 73 -3.76 11.73 -4.57
C ILE A 73 -4.56 12.77 -3.76
N LEU A 74 -4.12 14.03 -3.72
CA LEU A 74 -4.85 15.11 -3.04
C LEU A 74 -6.24 15.33 -3.65
N GLU A 75 -6.40 15.20 -4.97
CA GLU A 75 -7.72 15.26 -5.61
C GLU A 75 -8.58 14.04 -5.25
N CYS A 76 -8.01 12.85 -5.19
CA CYS A 76 -8.72 11.66 -4.73
C CYS A 76 -9.18 11.79 -3.26
N ALA A 77 -8.36 12.39 -2.41
CA ALA A 77 -8.66 12.57 -0.98
C ALA A 77 -9.84 13.51 -0.70
N LYS A 78 -10.20 14.36 -1.67
CA LYS A 78 -11.37 15.28 -1.56
C LYS A 78 -12.69 14.61 -1.91
N LYS A 79 -12.67 13.37 -2.43
CA LYS A 79 -13.90 12.70 -2.86
C LYS A 79 -14.79 12.34 -1.67
N PRO A 80 -16.11 12.57 -1.77
CA PRO A 80 -17.03 12.34 -0.66
C PRO A 80 -17.07 10.86 -0.24
N GLY A 81 -17.21 10.63 1.06
CA GLY A 81 -17.28 9.29 1.63
C GLY A 81 -15.98 8.51 1.66
N LEU A 82 -14.86 9.09 1.23
CA LEU A 82 -13.53 8.47 1.37
C LEU A 82 -12.81 9.00 2.60
N ARG A 83 -12.34 8.10 3.44
CA ARG A 83 -11.53 8.42 4.62
C ARG A 83 -10.10 7.97 4.39
N SER A 84 -9.22 8.92 4.09
CA SER A 84 -7.80 8.70 3.86
C SER A 84 -7.10 8.29 5.16
N GLU A 85 -6.56 7.07 5.23
CA GLU A 85 -5.93 6.53 6.43
C GLU A 85 -4.48 6.12 6.19
N GLY A 86 -4.14 5.69 4.98
CA GLY A 86 -2.79 5.18 4.75
C GLY A 86 -2.30 5.27 3.31
N ILE A 87 -1.04 4.88 3.15
CA ILE A 87 -0.36 4.84 1.87
C ILE A 87 0.63 3.67 1.84
N PHE A 88 0.77 3.02 0.68
CA PHE A 88 1.66 1.88 0.58
C PHE A 88 2.24 1.66 -0.81
N THR A 89 3.34 0.95 -0.83
CA THR A 89 3.92 0.37 -2.04
C THR A 89 4.27 -1.10 -1.83
N HIS A 90 4.78 -1.76 -2.86
CA HIS A 90 5.31 -3.12 -2.77
C HIS A 90 6.67 -3.19 -3.46
N PHE A 91 7.67 -3.67 -2.72
CA PHE A 91 9.02 -3.84 -3.25
C PHE A 91 9.09 -5.02 -4.21
N ALA A 92 9.75 -4.82 -5.33
CA ALA A 92 9.85 -5.80 -6.39
C ALA A 92 10.88 -6.91 -6.09
N VAL A 93 11.99 -6.54 -5.45
CA VAL A 93 13.19 -7.38 -5.30
C VAL A 93 13.83 -7.32 -3.91
N ALA A 94 13.06 -6.98 -2.87
CA ALA A 94 13.58 -6.88 -1.50
C ALA A 94 13.98 -8.23 -0.88
N ASP A 95 13.70 -9.32 -1.57
CA ASP A 95 13.98 -10.70 -1.18
C ASP A 95 15.23 -11.27 -1.85
N VAL A 96 15.89 -10.53 -2.75
CA VAL A 96 17.13 -11.00 -3.39
C VAL A 96 18.31 -10.09 -3.03
N PRO A 97 19.49 -10.64 -2.74
CA PRO A 97 20.66 -9.86 -2.31
C PRO A 97 21.09 -8.78 -3.31
N SER A 98 20.97 -9.04 -4.62
CA SER A 98 21.30 -8.08 -5.67
C SER A 98 20.25 -6.97 -5.85
N GLY A 99 19.14 -7.03 -5.13
CA GLY A 99 18.03 -6.08 -5.25
C GLY A 99 18.11 -4.87 -4.30
N GLU A 100 19.20 -4.73 -3.53
CA GLU A 100 19.32 -3.69 -2.49
C GLU A 100 19.19 -2.27 -3.07
N GLU A 101 19.99 -1.93 -4.09
CA GLU A 101 19.97 -0.60 -4.70
C GLU A 101 18.58 -0.25 -5.27
N TYR A 102 17.94 -1.21 -5.93
CA TYR A 102 16.59 -1.01 -6.47
C TYR A 102 15.53 -0.85 -5.36
N THR A 103 15.65 -1.63 -4.28
CA THR A 103 14.76 -1.53 -3.12
C THR A 103 14.90 -0.18 -2.42
N GLU A 104 16.13 0.32 -2.27
CA GLU A 104 16.40 1.66 -1.74
C GLU A 104 15.79 2.75 -2.61
N MET A 105 15.95 2.68 -3.92
CA MET A 105 15.34 3.61 -4.86
C MET A 105 13.81 3.60 -4.74
N GLN A 106 13.19 2.42 -4.67
CA GLN A 106 11.74 2.31 -4.46
C GLN A 106 11.30 2.94 -3.12
N TYR A 107 12.10 2.77 -2.07
CA TYR A 107 11.81 3.36 -0.76
C TYR A 107 11.93 4.88 -0.78
N ASP A 108 12.94 5.43 -1.44
CA ASP A 108 13.11 6.88 -1.59
C ASP A 108 11.96 7.51 -2.38
N CYS A 109 11.52 6.88 -3.47
CA CYS A 109 10.32 7.30 -4.20
C CYS A 109 9.07 7.31 -3.30
N PHE A 110 8.86 6.22 -2.53
CA PHE A 110 7.75 6.10 -1.59
C PHE A 110 7.78 7.21 -0.55
N ARG A 111 8.93 7.43 0.08
CA ARG A 111 9.13 8.45 1.11
C ARG A 111 8.90 9.85 0.56
N GLY A 112 9.45 10.15 -0.63
CA GLY A 112 9.28 11.45 -1.27
C GLY A 112 7.81 11.81 -1.50
N VAL A 113 6.97 10.86 -1.94
CA VAL A 113 5.53 11.11 -2.08
C VAL A 113 4.87 11.31 -0.71
N CYS A 114 5.21 10.52 0.30
CA CYS A 114 4.67 10.71 1.66
C CYS A 114 5.00 12.10 2.23
N GLU A 115 6.23 12.57 2.04
CA GLU A 115 6.66 13.91 2.44
C GLU A 115 5.87 14.99 1.69
N GLY A 116 5.73 14.85 0.36
CA GLY A 116 4.97 15.81 -0.45
C GLY A 116 3.49 15.87 -0.07
N LEU A 117 2.86 14.77 0.29
CA LEU A 117 1.48 14.76 0.78
C LEU A 117 1.37 15.49 2.12
N ALA A 118 2.28 15.24 3.06
CA ALA A 118 2.31 15.89 4.37
C ALA A 118 2.55 17.41 4.25
N GLU A 119 3.46 17.84 3.37
CA GLU A 119 3.72 19.26 3.05
C GLU A 119 2.46 19.98 2.52
N ASN A 120 1.55 19.25 1.88
CA ASN A 120 0.27 19.74 1.37
C ASN A 120 -0.92 19.45 2.31
N GLY A 121 -0.67 19.13 3.57
CA GLY A 121 -1.69 18.98 4.60
C GLY A 121 -2.38 17.61 4.66
N LEU A 122 -1.94 16.61 3.88
CA LEU A 122 -2.43 15.25 3.96
C LEU A 122 -1.38 14.35 4.63
N ASP A 123 -1.41 14.29 5.95
CA ASP A 123 -0.57 13.37 6.71
C ASP A 123 -1.30 12.04 6.95
N LEU A 124 -0.74 10.97 6.37
CA LEU A 124 -1.32 9.63 6.42
C LEU A 124 -0.63 8.82 7.52
N PRO A 125 -1.35 8.46 8.61
CA PRO A 125 -0.75 7.78 9.77
C PRO A 125 -0.25 6.37 9.47
N LEU A 126 -0.88 5.65 8.53
CA LEU A 126 -0.46 4.31 8.18
C LEU A 126 0.37 4.30 6.89
N ARG A 127 1.67 4.05 7.06
CA ARG A 127 2.63 3.97 5.96
C ARG A 127 3.24 2.57 5.93
N HIS A 128 3.11 1.86 4.80
CA HIS A 128 3.59 0.49 4.73
C HIS A 128 4.17 0.10 3.37
N CYS A 129 5.42 -0.32 3.38
CA CYS A 129 6.14 -0.78 2.18
C CYS A 129 6.77 -2.16 2.36
N ALA A 130 7.16 -2.53 3.59
CA ALA A 130 7.87 -3.76 3.86
C ALA A 130 7.00 -5.01 3.65
N ASN A 131 7.41 -5.85 2.68
CA ASN A 131 6.96 -7.22 2.49
C ASN A 131 7.82 -8.18 3.33
N SER A 132 7.66 -9.49 3.18
CA SER A 132 8.41 -10.50 3.94
C SER A 132 9.93 -10.35 3.82
N GLY A 133 10.47 -10.05 2.64
CA GLY A 133 11.90 -9.79 2.44
C GLY A 133 12.37 -8.54 3.18
N ALA A 134 11.65 -7.44 3.00
CA ALA A 134 12.01 -6.18 3.63
C ALA A 134 11.85 -6.19 5.15
N ILE A 135 10.93 -6.97 5.70
CA ILE A 135 10.80 -7.16 7.16
C ILE A 135 12.10 -7.73 7.74
N GLN A 136 12.74 -8.65 7.05
CA GLN A 136 13.95 -9.31 7.53
C GLN A 136 15.22 -8.49 7.26
N SER A 137 15.31 -7.85 6.10
CA SER A 137 16.56 -7.27 5.61
C SER A 137 16.65 -5.75 5.75
N TYR A 138 15.52 -5.03 5.80
CA TYR A 138 15.50 -3.56 5.73
C TYR A 138 14.70 -2.92 6.88
N ARG A 139 15.22 -3.02 8.10
CA ARG A 139 14.52 -2.52 9.31
C ARG A 139 14.09 -1.06 9.22
N LYS A 140 14.85 -0.20 8.54
CA LYS A 140 14.50 1.22 8.34
C LYS A 140 13.24 1.42 7.49
N MET A 141 12.84 0.40 6.71
CA MET A 141 11.67 0.45 5.82
C MET A 141 10.39 -0.12 6.47
N HIS A 142 10.40 -0.43 7.76
CA HIS A 142 9.19 -0.96 8.43
C HIS A 142 8.08 0.09 8.53
N CYS A 143 8.42 1.38 8.52
CA CYS A 143 7.48 2.48 8.67
C CYS A 143 6.55 2.29 9.87
N THR A 144 5.23 2.52 9.72
CA THR A 144 4.26 2.36 10.81
C THR A 144 3.52 1.01 10.77
N MET A 145 3.62 0.28 9.65
CA MET A 145 3.02 -1.04 9.48
C MET A 145 3.85 -1.89 8.51
N THR A 146 3.93 -3.19 8.76
CA THR A 146 4.57 -4.17 7.87
C THR A 146 3.55 -5.19 7.38
N ARG A 147 3.86 -5.86 6.25
CA ARG A 147 2.99 -6.88 5.68
C ARG A 147 3.73 -8.21 5.59
N ALA A 148 3.67 -8.96 6.68
CA ALA A 148 4.16 -10.34 6.71
C ALA A 148 3.27 -11.21 5.81
N GLY A 149 3.86 -11.84 4.81
CA GLY A 149 3.21 -12.77 3.90
C GLY A 149 3.80 -14.17 4.07
N ILE A 150 4.66 -14.58 3.15
CA ILE A 150 5.20 -15.95 3.10
C ILE A 150 5.93 -16.37 4.38
N ILE A 151 6.53 -15.43 5.13
CA ILE A 151 7.18 -15.74 6.40
C ILE A 151 6.22 -16.26 7.47
N LEU A 152 4.91 -15.93 7.39
CA LEU A 152 3.89 -16.45 8.31
C LEU A 152 3.64 -17.94 8.12
N TYR A 153 3.97 -18.45 6.92
CA TYR A 153 3.85 -19.86 6.57
C TYR A 153 5.18 -20.62 6.72
N GLY A 154 6.21 -20.00 7.33
CA GLY A 154 7.52 -20.60 7.53
C GLY A 154 8.42 -20.62 6.29
N TYR A 155 8.00 -19.99 5.19
CA TYR A 155 8.83 -19.90 3.99
C TYR A 155 9.84 -18.75 4.11
N ARG A 156 11.02 -18.95 3.55
CA ARG A 156 12.04 -17.90 3.40
C ARG A 156 11.76 -17.09 2.16
N PRO A 157 11.91 -15.75 2.23
CA PRO A 157 11.85 -14.91 1.04
C PRO A 157 12.92 -15.27 0.01
N ASP A 158 14.13 -15.58 0.47
CA ASP A 158 15.28 -16.07 -0.30
C ASP A 158 16.11 -17.05 0.53
N ALA A 159 16.86 -17.94 -0.13
CA ALA A 159 17.68 -18.95 0.54
C ALA A 159 18.80 -18.37 1.41
N SER A 160 19.30 -17.16 1.09
CA SER A 160 20.31 -16.43 1.86
C SER A 160 19.78 -15.81 3.16
N VAL A 161 18.45 -15.65 3.26
CA VAL A 161 17.81 -15.07 4.44
C VAL A 161 17.52 -16.15 5.48
N PRO A 162 17.94 -15.99 6.75
CA PRO A 162 17.66 -16.98 7.79
C PRO A 162 16.15 -17.12 8.05
N PRO A 163 15.67 -18.29 8.45
CA PRO A 163 14.25 -18.46 8.81
C PRO A 163 13.93 -17.64 10.06
N VAL A 164 12.80 -16.93 10.02
CA VAL A 164 12.30 -16.16 11.18
C VAL A 164 11.49 -17.04 12.13
N LEU A 165 10.79 -18.02 11.56
CA LEU A 165 9.94 -18.96 12.28
C LEU A 165 10.25 -20.37 11.84
N ASP A 166 10.44 -21.27 12.80
CA ASP A 166 10.49 -22.70 12.56
C ASP A 166 9.05 -23.27 12.60
N LEU A 167 8.26 -22.88 11.59
CA LEU A 167 6.91 -23.41 11.42
C LEU A 167 6.99 -24.76 10.77
N LYS A 168 6.59 -25.79 11.50
CA LYS A 168 6.36 -27.12 10.92
C LYS A 168 4.96 -27.10 10.30
N PRO A 169 4.81 -27.51 9.02
CA PRO A 169 3.49 -27.73 8.47
C PRO A 169 2.76 -28.77 9.33
N ALA A 170 1.48 -28.49 9.63
CA ALA A 170 0.61 -29.42 10.33
C ALA A 170 0.30 -30.64 9.44
#